data_e57ba05e5723fcdeb9585270aca4bc1c
#
_entry.id   e57ba05e5723fcdeb9585270aca4bc1c
#
_cell.length_a   1.000
_cell.length_b   1.000
_cell.length_c   1.000
_cell.angle_alpha   90.00
_cell.angle_beta   90.00
_cell.angle_gamma   90.00
#
_symmetry.space_group_name_H-M   'P 1'
#
loop_
_entity.id
_entity.type
_entity.pdbx_description
1 polymer ?
#
loop_
_entity_poly.entity_id
_entity_poly.type
_entity_poly.pdbx_seq_one_letter_code
_entity_poly.pdbx_strand_id
1 'polypeptide(L)'
;MRTPAVWFALAAVCTLAAVAPSAWSHEYWLSPSAYRAVPGRPLALRARTGEGFVGQAKIFERSRTLRLTARVARDLDLGQVAERGDSLWAWFQPVDRGGVLMAYESTFQPITVDSVKFDRYLVDDGLDGARAVRQARGETGPGHERYRRCAKTWVSGDDDRAAVARATRPVGMPIEIVPLAVPGKESTLRVRVLFEGQPLANALVHAWHQPLGDAAALSPAVARDTMQVASGTRTDRDGVVEVPVADAGEWLIGVVHMVPSSDPVAEWESSWASLTFARPASARGRTR
;
A
#
# COMPACT_ATOMS: atom_id res chain seq x y z
N MET A 1 67.45 37.32 -10.32
CA MET A 1 66.58 36.43 -11.13
C MET A 1 65.74 35.60 -10.13
N ARG A 2 64.43 35.89 -10.04
CA ARG A 2 63.50 35.22 -9.12
C ARG A 2 62.49 34.46 -9.99
N THR A 3 62.46 33.13 -9.85
CA THR A 3 61.51 32.25 -10.51
C THR A 3 60.14 32.27 -9.77
N PRO A 4 59.01 32.35 -10.44
CA PRO A 4 57.69 32.28 -9.80
C PRO A 4 57.27 30.81 -9.62
N ALA A 5 56.84 30.45 -8.41
CA ALA A 5 56.24 29.17 -8.09
C ALA A 5 54.78 29.13 -8.57
N VAL A 6 54.46 28.13 -9.42
CA VAL A 6 53.12 27.89 -9.91
C VAL A 6 52.40 26.95 -8.95
N TRP A 7 51.35 27.41 -8.31
CA TRP A 7 50.46 26.58 -7.46
C TRP A 7 49.39 25.94 -8.34
N PHE A 8 49.45 24.63 -8.48
CA PHE A 8 48.31 23.86 -9.05
C PHE A 8 47.29 23.62 -7.95
N ALA A 9 46.15 24.26 -8.03
CA ALA A 9 44.99 23.95 -7.22
C ALA A 9 44.27 22.74 -7.82
N LEU A 10 44.32 21.59 -7.13
CA LEU A 10 43.53 20.41 -7.47
C LEU A 10 42.11 20.65 -6.98
N ALA A 11 41.18 20.92 -7.87
CA ALA A 11 39.75 20.95 -7.58
C ALA A 11 39.22 19.48 -7.51
N ALA A 12 38.98 19.01 -6.31
CA ALA A 12 38.29 17.74 -6.08
C ALA A 12 36.81 17.93 -6.42
N VAL A 13 36.39 17.44 -7.58
CA VAL A 13 34.96 17.34 -7.94
C VAL A 13 34.37 16.16 -7.16
N CYS A 14 33.71 16.47 -6.03
CA CYS A 14 32.84 15.50 -5.36
C CYS A 14 31.60 15.29 -6.23
N THR A 15 31.56 14.24 -7.04
CA THR A 15 30.34 13.73 -7.65
C THR A 15 29.46 13.16 -6.55
N LEU A 16 28.48 13.93 -6.10
CA LEU A 16 27.34 13.36 -5.37
C LEU A 16 26.63 12.39 -6.33
N ALA A 17 26.91 11.12 -6.19
CA ALA A 17 26.05 10.09 -6.76
C ALA A 17 24.68 10.24 -6.09
N ALA A 18 23.74 10.85 -6.78
CA ALA A 18 22.33 10.80 -6.40
C ALA A 18 21.94 9.32 -6.41
N VAL A 19 21.83 8.72 -5.22
CA VAL A 19 21.22 7.40 -5.06
C VAL A 19 19.77 7.57 -5.49
N ALA A 20 19.49 7.21 -6.75
CA ALA A 20 18.12 7.10 -7.22
C ALA A 20 17.42 6.11 -6.26
N PRO A 21 16.28 6.47 -5.66
CA PRO A 21 15.56 5.53 -4.84
C PRO A 21 15.25 4.29 -5.68
N SER A 22 15.56 3.12 -5.15
CA SER A 22 15.27 1.85 -5.81
C SER A 22 13.76 1.76 -6.03
N ALA A 23 13.32 1.82 -7.28
CA ALA A 23 11.90 1.87 -7.67
C ALA A 23 11.16 0.52 -7.52
N TRP A 24 11.67 -0.36 -6.63
CA TRP A 24 11.40 -1.78 -6.67
C TRP A 24 10.52 -2.23 -5.55
N SER A 25 9.80 -2.82 -5.16
CA SER A 25 9.03 -3.28 -3.98
C SER A 25 8.52 -2.13 -3.12
N HIS A 26 7.92 -1.12 -3.74
CA HIS A 26 7.29 -0.07 -2.96
C HIS A 26 5.82 -0.41 -2.73
N GLU A 27 5.43 -0.40 -1.46
CA GLU A 27 4.03 -0.42 -1.09
C GLU A 27 3.31 0.77 -1.74
N TYR A 28 2.05 0.56 -2.02
CA TYR A 28 1.16 1.58 -2.51
C TYR A 28 -0.09 1.59 -1.66
N TRP A 29 -0.44 2.73 -1.08
CA TRP A 29 -1.58 2.80 -0.18
C TRP A 29 -2.38 4.07 -0.32
N LEU A 30 -3.64 3.99 0.10
CA LEU A 30 -4.50 5.14 0.27
C LEU A 30 -4.30 5.76 1.66
N SER A 31 -4.21 7.09 1.71
CA SER A 31 -3.98 7.87 2.93
C SER A 31 -5.10 8.93 3.06
N PRO A 32 -6.09 8.68 3.92
CA PRO A 32 -7.14 9.66 4.19
C PRO A 32 -6.63 10.76 5.13
N SER A 33 -7.26 11.94 5.09
CA SER A 33 -6.92 13.04 6.01
C SER A 33 -7.30 12.76 7.47
N ALA A 34 -8.15 11.78 7.71
CA ALA A 34 -8.51 11.28 9.03
C ALA A 34 -9.02 9.85 8.94
N TYR A 35 -8.75 9.04 9.96
CA TYR A 35 -9.26 7.67 10.07
C TYR A 35 -10.57 7.55 10.86
N ARG A 36 -11.20 8.67 11.17
CA ARG A 36 -12.54 8.74 11.74
C ARG A 36 -13.42 9.66 10.92
N ALA A 37 -14.48 9.10 10.38
CA ALA A 37 -15.49 9.84 9.65
C ALA A 37 -16.42 10.59 10.61
N VAL A 38 -16.59 11.87 10.39
CA VAL A 38 -17.54 12.71 11.13
C VAL A 38 -18.52 13.28 10.13
N PRO A 39 -19.84 13.05 10.29
CA PRO A 39 -20.84 13.61 9.39
C PRO A 39 -20.66 15.10 9.18
N GLY A 40 -20.71 15.55 7.93
CA GLY A 40 -20.52 16.95 7.56
C GLY A 40 -19.07 17.46 7.57
N ARG A 41 -18.08 16.68 8.01
CA ARG A 41 -16.66 17.06 7.90
C ARG A 41 -16.03 16.44 6.65
N PRO A 42 -15.33 17.24 5.82
CA PRO A 42 -14.67 16.72 4.64
C PRO A 42 -13.59 15.69 4.99
N LEU A 43 -13.55 14.61 4.20
CA LEU A 43 -12.44 13.67 4.12
C LEU A 43 -11.71 13.90 2.82
N ALA A 44 -10.42 14.15 2.91
CA ALA A 44 -9.52 14.20 1.75
C ALA A 44 -8.81 12.85 1.60
N LEU A 45 -8.55 12.45 0.36
CA LEU A 45 -7.87 11.21 0.01
C LEU A 45 -6.61 11.50 -0.81
N ARG A 46 -5.52 10.86 -0.44
CA ARG A 46 -4.28 10.80 -1.20
C ARG A 46 -3.88 9.35 -1.43
N ALA A 47 -3.10 9.10 -2.47
CA ALA A 47 -2.35 7.87 -2.57
C ALA A 47 -0.87 8.15 -2.31
N ARG A 48 -0.19 7.15 -1.76
CA ARG A 48 1.25 7.21 -1.48
C ARG A 48 1.94 5.96 -1.99
N THR A 49 3.23 6.08 -2.27
CA THR A 49 4.10 4.94 -2.57
C THR A 49 5.42 5.11 -1.83
N GLY A 50 5.96 4.01 -1.33
CA GLY A 50 7.21 4.01 -0.56
C GLY A 50 7.44 2.69 0.15
N GLU A 51 8.36 2.67 1.09
CA GLU A 51 8.71 1.49 1.88
C GLU A 51 8.25 1.68 3.33
N GLY A 52 7.57 0.66 3.86
CA GLY A 52 7.20 0.58 5.27
C GLY A 52 6.48 1.82 5.79
N PHE A 53 5.47 2.33 5.10
CA PHE A 53 4.75 3.58 5.39
C PHE A 53 5.53 4.89 5.14
N VAL A 54 6.83 4.86 4.83
CA VAL A 54 7.56 6.05 4.38
C VAL A 54 7.40 6.20 2.89
N GLY A 55 6.68 7.22 2.45
CA GLY A 55 6.44 7.37 1.04
C GLY A 55 6.01 8.76 0.62
N GLN A 56 6.06 8.97 -0.68
CA GLN A 56 5.68 10.20 -1.34
C GLN A 56 4.22 10.14 -1.81
N ALA A 57 3.53 11.26 -1.76
CA ALA A 57 2.22 11.40 -2.37
C ALA A 57 2.31 11.23 -3.90
N LYS A 58 1.34 10.54 -4.47
CA LYS A 58 1.21 10.34 -5.90
C LYS A 58 0.27 11.36 -6.51
N ILE A 59 0.61 11.83 -7.70
CA ILE A 59 -0.30 12.64 -8.52
C ILE A 59 -1.41 11.75 -9.05
N PHE A 60 -2.64 12.27 -9.10
CA PHE A 60 -3.76 11.54 -9.68
C PHE A 60 -3.66 11.50 -11.21
N GLU A 61 -3.74 10.30 -11.77
CA GLU A 61 -3.71 10.07 -13.21
C GLU A 61 -4.99 9.31 -13.64
N ARG A 62 -5.92 10.01 -14.28
CA ARG A 62 -7.19 9.43 -14.73
C ARG A 62 -6.99 8.26 -15.69
N SER A 63 -6.02 8.35 -16.59
CA SER A 63 -5.69 7.30 -17.57
C SER A 63 -5.19 6.01 -16.94
N ARG A 64 -4.67 6.09 -15.70
CA ARG A 64 -4.19 4.94 -14.93
C ARG A 64 -5.20 4.43 -13.90
N THR A 65 -6.41 5.01 -13.86
CA THR A 65 -7.41 4.70 -12.83
C THR A 65 -8.60 3.98 -13.45
N LEU A 66 -8.82 2.72 -13.06
CA LEU A 66 -10.02 1.96 -13.40
C LEU A 66 -11.14 2.20 -12.38
N ARG A 67 -10.77 2.33 -11.11
CA ARG A 67 -11.70 2.53 -10.01
C ARG A 67 -11.13 3.53 -9.01
N LEU A 68 -11.96 4.46 -8.57
CA LEU A 68 -11.74 5.26 -7.36
C LEU A 68 -13.11 5.51 -6.72
N THR A 69 -13.43 4.76 -5.67
CA THR A 69 -14.76 4.76 -5.06
C THR A 69 -14.73 4.95 -3.56
N ALA A 70 -15.84 5.43 -3.00
CA ALA A 70 -16.11 5.41 -1.56
C ALA A 70 -17.43 4.66 -1.31
N ARG A 71 -17.38 3.63 -0.47
CA ARG A 71 -18.55 2.92 0.03
C ARG A 71 -19.02 3.59 1.33
N VAL A 72 -20.14 4.23 1.24
CA VAL A 72 -20.92 4.77 2.35
C VAL A 72 -22.26 4.02 2.43
N ALA A 73 -23.42 4.65 2.56
CA ALA A 73 -24.70 3.97 2.41
C ALA A 73 -24.90 3.41 0.99
N ARG A 74 -24.21 3.97 0.02
CA ARG A 74 -24.08 3.52 -1.38
C ARG A 74 -22.65 3.72 -1.86
N ASP A 75 -22.27 3.07 -2.94
CA ASP A 75 -20.98 3.31 -3.57
C ASP A 75 -21.01 4.63 -4.35
N LEU A 76 -20.01 5.48 -4.13
CA LEU A 76 -19.79 6.77 -4.81
C LEU A 76 -18.59 6.65 -5.72
N ASP A 77 -18.69 7.12 -6.95
CA ASP A 77 -17.55 7.28 -7.85
C ASP A 77 -16.80 8.58 -7.53
N LEU A 78 -15.65 8.45 -6.87
CA LEU A 78 -14.78 9.59 -6.57
C LEU A 78 -13.90 9.99 -7.76
N GLY A 79 -13.76 9.13 -8.77
CA GLY A 79 -12.98 9.43 -9.96
C GLY A 79 -13.53 10.60 -10.77
N GLN A 80 -14.82 10.93 -10.62
CA GLN A 80 -15.45 12.08 -11.28
C GLN A 80 -15.09 13.41 -10.62
N VAL A 81 -14.74 13.40 -9.33
CA VAL A 81 -14.38 14.58 -8.53
C VAL A 81 -12.90 14.66 -8.22
N ALA A 82 -12.12 13.69 -8.72
CA ALA A 82 -10.68 13.68 -8.54
C ALA A 82 -10.01 14.78 -9.36
N GLU A 83 -9.14 15.55 -8.72
CA GLU A 83 -8.41 16.64 -9.36
C GLU A 83 -7.20 16.10 -10.13
N ARG A 84 -7.06 16.54 -11.38
CA ARG A 84 -5.95 16.14 -12.25
C ARG A 84 -4.69 16.88 -11.87
N GLY A 85 -3.59 16.15 -11.80
CA GLY A 85 -2.27 16.73 -11.59
C GLY A 85 -1.99 17.17 -10.16
N ASP A 86 -2.85 16.85 -9.19
CA ASP A 86 -2.64 17.10 -7.77
C ASP A 86 -2.40 15.79 -7.00
N SER A 87 -1.71 15.91 -5.88
CA SER A 87 -1.56 14.85 -4.89
C SER A 87 -2.80 14.65 -4.02
N LEU A 88 -3.72 15.60 -4.00
CA LEU A 88 -5.06 15.45 -3.45
C LEU A 88 -5.96 14.80 -4.49
N TRP A 89 -6.29 13.52 -4.29
CA TRP A 89 -7.03 12.74 -5.27
C TRP A 89 -8.53 13.00 -5.26
N ALA A 90 -9.10 13.11 -4.07
CA ALA A 90 -10.52 13.39 -3.90
C ALA A 90 -10.80 13.97 -2.52
N TRP A 91 -11.92 14.65 -2.40
CA TRP A 91 -12.51 14.98 -1.13
C TRP A 91 -14.03 14.80 -1.20
N PHE A 92 -14.65 14.42 -0.09
CA PHE A 92 -16.10 14.30 0.03
C PHE A 92 -16.52 14.43 1.49
N GLN A 93 -17.80 14.68 1.72
CA GLN A 93 -18.37 14.78 3.06
C GLN A 93 -19.20 13.53 3.38
N PRO A 94 -18.80 12.70 4.37
CA PRO A 94 -19.65 11.64 4.87
C PRO A 94 -20.95 12.23 5.43
N VAL A 95 -22.07 11.59 5.08
CA VAL A 95 -23.39 12.07 5.52
C VAL A 95 -23.97 11.24 6.67
N ASP A 96 -23.35 10.12 6.97
CA ASP A 96 -23.80 9.19 8.01
C ASP A 96 -22.63 8.74 8.92
N ARG A 97 -22.92 7.91 9.91
CA ARG A 97 -21.99 7.48 10.96
C ARG A 97 -21.41 6.09 10.75
N GLY A 98 -21.65 5.44 9.62
CA GLY A 98 -21.27 4.05 9.38
C GLY A 98 -19.82 3.81 8.99
N GLY A 99 -18.99 4.84 8.94
CA GLY A 99 -17.64 4.75 8.40
C GLY A 99 -17.61 4.73 6.86
N VAL A 100 -16.40 4.69 6.30
CA VAL A 100 -16.17 4.77 4.85
C VAL A 100 -15.09 3.78 4.44
N LEU A 101 -15.38 2.93 3.44
CA LEU A 101 -14.36 2.14 2.75
C LEU A 101 -14.08 2.81 1.40
N MET A 102 -12.85 3.30 1.23
CA MET A 102 -12.41 3.81 -0.08
C MET A 102 -11.56 2.76 -0.79
N ALA A 103 -11.70 2.67 -2.12
CA ALA A 103 -11.02 1.69 -2.94
C ALA A 103 -10.49 2.32 -4.22
N TYR A 104 -9.29 1.92 -4.61
CA TYR A 104 -8.60 2.30 -5.84
C TYR A 104 -8.11 1.06 -6.57
N GLU A 105 -8.27 1.07 -7.90
CA GLU A 105 -7.73 0.07 -8.80
C GLU A 105 -7.07 0.78 -9.98
N SER A 106 -5.82 0.41 -10.27
CA SER A 106 -5.10 0.95 -11.43
C SER A 106 -5.25 0.06 -12.66
N THR A 107 -4.98 0.64 -13.83
CA THR A 107 -4.59 -0.13 -15.02
C THR A 107 -3.25 -0.82 -14.79
N PHE A 108 -2.92 -1.80 -15.63
CA PHE A 108 -1.59 -2.37 -15.68
C PHE A 108 -0.55 -1.35 -16.16
N GLN A 109 0.63 -1.39 -15.56
CA GLN A 109 1.79 -0.58 -15.93
C GLN A 109 2.99 -1.50 -16.19
N PRO A 110 3.71 -1.33 -17.31
CA PRO A 110 4.89 -2.14 -17.58
C PRO A 110 6.08 -1.67 -16.75
N ILE A 111 6.93 -2.62 -16.38
CA ILE A 111 8.20 -2.37 -15.73
C ILE A 111 9.21 -3.46 -16.08
N THR A 112 10.48 -3.09 -16.18
CA THR A 112 11.59 -4.03 -16.31
C THR A 112 12.42 -3.99 -15.05
N VAL A 113 12.63 -5.16 -14.46
CA VAL A 113 13.34 -5.36 -13.20
C VAL A 113 14.66 -6.04 -13.47
N ASP A 114 15.77 -5.43 -13.03
CA ASP A 114 17.08 -6.06 -13.04
C ASP A 114 17.01 -7.47 -12.42
N SER A 115 17.77 -8.43 -12.98
CA SER A 115 17.67 -9.85 -12.62
C SER A 115 17.88 -10.10 -11.13
N VAL A 116 18.91 -9.50 -10.53
CA VAL A 116 19.24 -9.70 -9.10
C VAL A 116 18.12 -9.14 -8.22
N LYS A 117 17.61 -7.98 -8.58
CA LYS A 117 16.49 -7.34 -7.86
C LYS A 117 15.19 -8.14 -8.05
N PHE A 118 14.96 -8.67 -9.25
CA PHE A 118 13.77 -9.47 -9.52
C PHE A 118 13.78 -10.76 -8.71
N ASP A 119 14.92 -11.47 -8.67
CA ASP A 119 15.05 -12.68 -7.87
C ASP A 119 14.86 -12.40 -6.37
N ARG A 120 15.38 -11.27 -5.88
CA ARG A 120 15.16 -10.82 -4.50
C ARG A 120 13.69 -10.47 -4.24
N TYR A 121 13.05 -9.75 -5.14
CA TYR A 121 11.62 -9.42 -5.07
C TYR A 121 10.76 -10.68 -4.95
N LEU A 122 11.03 -11.71 -5.77
CA LEU A 122 10.30 -12.97 -5.69
C LEU A 122 10.43 -13.66 -4.32
N VAL A 123 11.57 -13.49 -3.64
CA VAL A 123 11.80 -14.05 -2.31
C VAL A 123 11.15 -13.18 -1.24
N ASP A 124 11.38 -11.88 -1.25
CA ASP A 124 10.97 -10.94 -0.20
C ASP A 124 9.43 -10.85 -0.11
N ASP A 125 8.73 -10.92 -1.25
CA ASP A 125 7.26 -10.91 -1.31
C ASP A 125 6.63 -12.31 -1.32
N GLY A 126 7.45 -13.36 -1.13
CA GLY A 126 6.98 -14.75 -1.00
C GLY A 126 6.28 -15.29 -2.24
N LEU A 127 6.74 -14.89 -3.44
CA LEU A 127 6.17 -15.25 -4.73
C LEU A 127 6.69 -16.63 -5.21
N ASP A 128 6.55 -17.65 -4.36
CA ASP A 128 7.13 -18.98 -4.56
C ASP A 128 6.67 -19.62 -5.87
N GLY A 129 5.40 -19.44 -6.27
CA GLY A 129 4.86 -19.96 -7.52
C GLY A 129 5.56 -19.37 -8.74
N ALA A 130 5.71 -18.05 -8.81
CA ALA A 130 6.40 -17.35 -9.87
C ALA A 130 7.89 -17.74 -9.90
N ARG A 131 8.53 -17.84 -8.73
CA ARG A 131 9.91 -18.29 -8.59
C ARG A 131 10.12 -19.70 -9.15
N ALA A 132 9.24 -20.64 -8.82
CA ALA A 132 9.31 -22.00 -9.33
C ALA A 132 9.17 -22.05 -10.85
N VAL A 133 8.23 -21.28 -11.43
CA VAL A 133 8.05 -21.19 -12.90
C VAL A 133 9.30 -20.59 -13.56
N ARG A 134 9.86 -19.50 -13.02
CA ARG A 134 11.08 -18.86 -13.51
C ARG A 134 12.26 -19.84 -13.54
N GLN A 135 12.44 -20.61 -12.46
CA GLN A 135 13.47 -21.64 -12.37
C GLN A 135 13.26 -22.76 -13.38
N ALA A 136 12.02 -23.25 -13.53
CA ALA A 136 11.68 -24.31 -14.50
C ALA A 136 11.92 -23.88 -15.95
N ARG A 137 11.78 -22.58 -16.26
CA ARG A 137 12.06 -22.00 -17.58
C ARG A 137 13.54 -21.67 -17.79
N GLY A 138 14.40 -21.77 -16.76
CA GLY A 138 15.80 -21.38 -16.82
C GLY A 138 16.01 -19.88 -17.03
N GLU A 139 15.05 -19.05 -16.65
CA GLU A 139 15.11 -17.59 -16.79
C GLU A 139 16.09 -17.00 -15.78
N THR A 140 17.13 -16.29 -16.26
CA THR A 140 18.14 -15.62 -15.43
C THR A 140 18.29 -14.13 -15.76
N GLY A 141 17.60 -13.66 -16.79
CA GLY A 141 17.60 -12.28 -17.24
C GLY A 141 16.77 -11.35 -16.35
N PRO A 142 16.66 -10.06 -16.72
CA PRO A 142 15.72 -9.13 -16.10
C PRO A 142 14.29 -9.66 -16.17
N GLY A 143 13.45 -9.32 -15.18
CA GLY A 143 12.03 -9.63 -15.24
C GLY A 143 11.26 -8.54 -15.98
N HIS A 144 10.52 -8.90 -17.01
CA HIS A 144 9.59 -8.00 -17.70
C HIS A 144 8.19 -8.21 -17.15
N GLU A 145 7.72 -7.24 -16.37
CA GLU A 145 6.50 -7.32 -15.60
C GLU A 145 5.50 -6.24 -16.02
N ARG A 146 4.23 -6.56 -15.99
CA ARG A 146 3.16 -5.58 -15.90
C ARG A 146 2.48 -5.71 -14.54
N TYR A 147 2.36 -4.59 -13.83
CA TYR A 147 1.80 -4.57 -12.47
C TYR A 147 0.54 -3.71 -12.40
N ARG A 148 -0.36 -4.06 -11.48
CA ARG A 148 -1.52 -3.25 -11.09
C ARG A 148 -1.61 -3.09 -9.58
N ARG A 149 -2.26 -2.01 -9.14
CA ARG A 149 -2.44 -1.64 -7.73
C ARG A 149 -3.91 -1.68 -7.37
N CYS A 150 -4.23 -2.33 -6.24
CA CYS A 150 -5.56 -2.49 -5.68
C CYS A 150 -5.53 -2.06 -4.21
N ALA A 151 -5.72 -0.77 -3.94
CA ALA A 151 -5.55 -0.22 -2.60
C ALA A 151 -6.89 0.11 -1.95
N LYS A 152 -7.02 -0.19 -0.66
CA LYS A 152 -8.18 0.19 0.17
C LYS A 152 -7.74 0.97 1.41
N THR A 153 -8.65 1.81 1.90
CA THR A 153 -8.53 2.43 3.22
C THR A 153 -9.87 2.40 3.94
N TRP A 154 -9.82 2.06 5.23
CA TRP A 154 -10.97 2.08 6.10
C TRP A 154 -10.91 3.29 7.02
N VAL A 155 -11.95 4.12 6.98
CA VAL A 155 -12.18 5.23 7.90
C VAL A 155 -13.35 4.86 8.80
N SER A 156 -13.09 4.76 10.11
CA SER A 156 -14.06 4.31 11.09
C SER A 156 -15.23 5.28 11.25
N GLY A 157 -16.37 4.76 11.66
CA GLY A 157 -17.56 5.52 12.07
C GLY A 157 -18.07 5.05 13.44
N ASP A 158 -19.23 5.57 13.84
CA ASP A 158 -19.86 5.28 15.14
C ASP A 158 -21.02 4.28 15.05
N ASP A 159 -21.49 3.94 13.85
CA ASP A 159 -22.53 2.94 13.61
C ASP A 159 -21.88 1.58 13.28
N ASP A 160 -21.81 0.71 14.28
CA ASP A 160 -21.17 -0.60 14.17
C ASP A 160 -21.82 -1.52 13.13
N ARG A 161 -23.15 -1.49 13.02
CA ARG A 161 -23.86 -2.34 12.05
C ARG A 161 -23.54 -1.94 10.61
N ALA A 162 -23.57 -0.66 10.32
CA ALA A 162 -23.20 -0.14 9.01
C ALA A 162 -21.69 -0.34 8.74
N ALA A 163 -20.84 -0.17 9.77
CA ALA A 163 -19.40 -0.40 9.66
C ALA A 163 -19.07 -1.84 9.25
N VAL A 164 -19.70 -2.84 9.87
CA VAL A 164 -19.51 -4.25 9.49
C VAL A 164 -19.91 -4.46 8.02
N ALA A 165 -21.11 -4.02 7.62
CA ALA A 165 -21.57 -4.20 6.25
C ALA A 165 -20.68 -3.53 5.20
N ARG A 166 -19.99 -2.44 5.54
CA ARG A 166 -19.11 -1.70 4.63
C ARG A 166 -17.71 -2.26 4.57
N ALA A 167 -17.11 -2.56 5.74
CA ALA A 167 -15.72 -2.98 5.84
C ALA A 167 -15.50 -4.42 5.37
N THR A 168 -16.45 -5.34 5.63
CA THR A 168 -16.25 -6.79 5.43
C THR A 168 -16.74 -7.34 4.10
N ARG A 169 -17.39 -6.52 3.27
CA ARG A 169 -17.84 -6.95 1.95
C ARG A 169 -16.79 -6.68 0.88
N PRO A 170 -16.48 -7.65 0.01
CA PRO A 170 -15.61 -7.42 -1.13
C PRO A 170 -16.06 -6.23 -2.00
N VAL A 171 -15.11 -5.56 -2.61
CA VAL A 171 -15.32 -4.51 -3.62
C VAL A 171 -15.33 -5.11 -5.03
N GLY A 172 -14.70 -6.29 -5.18
CA GLY A 172 -14.55 -6.99 -6.45
C GLY A 172 -13.37 -6.47 -7.26
N MET A 173 -12.25 -6.23 -6.60
CA MET A 173 -10.97 -5.94 -7.26
C MET A 173 -10.24 -7.25 -7.60
N PRO A 174 -9.36 -7.24 -8.62
CA PRO A 174 -8.64 -8.43 -9.05
C PRO A 174 -7.83 -9.12 -7.95
N ILE A 175 -7.17 -8.35 -7.09
CA ILE A 175 -6.64 -8.83 -5.82
C ILE A 175 -7.21 -7.98 -4.69
N GLU A 176 -7.62 -8.60 -3.59
CA GLU A 176 -8.34 -7.87 -2.57
C GLU A 176 -8.06 -8.41 -1.16
N ILE A 177 -7.71 -7.53 -0.23
CA ILE A 177 -7.66 -7.82 1.20
C ILE A 177 -9.03 -7.49 1.78
N VAL A 178 -9.78 -8.48 2.23
CA VAL A 178 -11.13 -8.33 2.79
C VAL A 178 -11.09 -8.56 4.30
N PRO A 179 -11.29 -7.53 5.13
CA PRO A 179 -11.41 -7.73 6.58
C PRO A 179 -12.59 -8.64 6.93
N LEU A 180 -12.42 -9.52 7.90
CA LEU A 180 -13.50 -10.38 8.43
C LEU A 180 -14.17 -9.77 9.68
N ALA A 181 -13.63 -8.65 10.16
CA ALA A 181 -14.20 -7.80 11.20
C ALA A 181 -13.91 -6.32 10.88
N VAL A 182 -14.49 -5.39 11.61
CA VAL A 182 -14.24 -3.96 11.42
C VAL A 182 -12.80 -3.63 11.85
N PRO A 183 -11.94 -3.12 10.94
CA PRO A 183 -10.56 -2.83 11.28
C PRO A 183 -10.44 -1.78 12.40
N GLY A 184 -9.42 -1.94 13.25
CA GLY A 184 -9.09 -1.02 14.34
C GLY A 184 -9.83 -1.26 15.66
N LYS A 185 -10.77 -2.21 15.73
CA LYS A 185 -11.49 -2.55 16.96
C LYS A 185 -10.75 -3.58 17.81
N GLU A 186 -10.29 -4.66 17.19
CA GLU A 186 -9.64 -5.76 17.88
C GLU A 186 -8.11 -5.65 17.81
N SER A 187 -7.41 -6.32 18.73
CA SER A 187 -5.93 -6.40 18.73
C SER A 187 -5.37 -7.36 17.68
N THR A 188 -6.23 -8.16 17.08
CA THR A 188 -5.92 -9.03 15.95
C THR A 188 -6.98 -8.82 14.87
N LEU A 189 -6.55 -8.56 13.65
CA LEU A 189 -7.45 -8.45 12.51
C LEU A 189 -7.33 -9.71 11.64
N ARG A 190 -8.42 -10.45 11.50
CA ARG A 190 -8.52 -11.51 10.51
C ARG A 190 -8.90 -10.89 9.16
N VAL A 191 -8.13 -11.24 8.14
CA VAL A 191 -8.41 -10.83 6.76
C VAL A 191 -8.44 -12.03 5.84
N ARG A 192 -9.22 -11.94 4.77
CA ARG A 192 -9.17 -12.88 3.65
C ARG A 192 -8.56 -12.20 2.44
N VAL A 193 -7.59 -12.84 1.83
CA VAL A 193 -7.03 -12.42 0.54
C VAL A 193 -7.78 -13.16 -0.56
N LEU A 194 -8.27 -12.39 -1.53
CA LEU A 194 -8.91 -12.91 -2.73
C LEU A 194 -8.07 -12.56 -3.95
N PHE A 195 -7.97 -13.48 -4.91
CA PHE A 195 -7.47 -13.23 -6.25
C PHE A 195 -8.52 -13.70 -7.27
N GLU A 196 -8.92 -12.80 -8.16
CA GLU A 196 -10.02 -13.00 -9.12
C GLU A 196 -11.30 -13.56 -8.42
N GLY A 197 -11.58 -13.01 -7.22
CA GLY A 197 -12.74 -13.40 -6.42
C GLY A 197 -12.63 -14.73 -5.67
N GLN A 198 -11.54 -15.49 -5.85
CA GLN A 198 -11.30 -16.77 -5.17
C GLN A 198 -10.30 -16.59 -4.01
N PRO A 199 -10.40 -17.42 -2.94
CA PRO A 199 -9.41 -17.42 -1.88
C PRO A 199 -8.00 -17.66 -2.40
N LEU A 200 -7.05 -16.80 -2.00
CA LEU A 200 -5.64 -16.92 -2.36
C LEU A 200 -4.88 -17.59 -1.21
N ALA A 201 -4.60 -18.87 -1.34
CA ALA A 201 -3.84 -19.64 -0.36
C ALA A 201 -2.33 -19.39 -0.47
N ASN A 202 -1.62 -19.55 0.66
CA ASN A 202 -0.17 -19.45 0.76
C ASN A 202 0.43 -18.09 0.34
N ALA A 203 -0.37 -17.03 0.27
CA ALA A 203 0.10 -15.68 -0.02
C ALA A 203 0.79 -15.08 1.21
N LEU A 204 1.99 -14.50 1.04
CA LEU A 204 2.68 -13.80 2.11
C LEU A 204 2.02 -12.43 2.32
N VAL A 205 1.52 -12.20 3.52
CA VAL A 205 0.88 -10.95 3.93
C VAL A 205 1.82 -10.21 4.88
N HIS A 206 2.19 -9.01 4.54
CA HIS A 206 2.98 -8.11 5.37
C HIS A 206 2.07 -7.11 6.10
N ALA A 207 2.51 -6.68 7.28
CA ALA A 207 1.86 -5.60 8.01
C ALA A 207 2.89 -4.62 8.55
N TRP A 208 2.60 -3.34 8.42
CA TRP A 208 3.43 -2.24 8.92
C TRP A 208 2.58 -1.36 9.83
N HIS A 209 3.23 -0.77 10.81
CA HIS A 209 2.61 0.11 11.79
C HIS A 209 3.38 1.43 11.91
N GLN A 210 2.66 2.52 12.10
CA GLN A 210 3.23 3.80 12.52
C GLN A 210 2.30 4.48 13.55
N PRO A 211 2.84 5.29 14.48
CA PRO A 211 2.01 6.09 15.37
C PRO A 211 1.08 7.01 14.58
N LEU A 212 -0.14 7.26 15.09
CA LEU A 212 -0.99 8.32 14.55
C LEU A 212 -0.30 9.67 14.74
N GLY A 213 -0.02 10.34 13.65
CA GLY A 213 0.65 11.63 13.64
C GLY A 213 1.06 12.03 12.23
N ASP A 214 1.62 13.21 12.11
CA ASP A 214 2.10 13.71 10.82
C ASP A 214 3.39 12.97 10.44
N ALA A 215 3.25 11.81 9.77
CA ALA A 215 4.39 11.02 9.29
C ALA A 215 5.32 11.85 8.36
N ALA A 216 4.82 12.96 7.80
CA ALA A 216 5.63 13.93 7.07
C ALA A 216 6.58 14.74 7.98
N ALA A 217 6.31 14.78 9.28
CA ALA A 217 7.15 15.48 10.26
C ALA A 217 8.29 14.62 10.80
N LEU A 218 8.25 13.29 10.60
CA LEU A 218 9.33 12.41 11.00
C LEU A 218 10.46 12.48 9.97
N SER A 219 11.70 12.66 10.44
CA SER A 219 12.84 12.52 9.54
C SER A 219 12.87 11.09 8.96
N PRO A 220 13.32 10.89 7.71
CA PRO A 220 13.37 9.55 7.11
C PRO A 220 14.13 8.49 7.92
N ALA A 221 15.07 8.90 8.77
CA ALA A 221 15.79 8.00 9.67
C ALA A 221 14.91 7.56 10.85
N VAL A 222 14.22 8.50 11.52
CA VAL A 222 13.31 8.20 12.65
C VAL A 222 12.13 7.35 12.18
N ALA A 223 11.60 7.66 10.99
CA ALA A 223 10.53 6.87 10.40
C ALA A 223 10.95 5.40 10.18
N ARG A 224 12.17 5.14 9.71
CA ARG A 224 12.69 3.76 9.52
C ARG A 224 12.86 2.99 10.82
N ASP A 225 13.32 3.65 11.88
CA ASP A 225 13.50 3.01 13.19
C ASP A 225 12.17 2.69 13.91
N THR A 226 11.10 3.42 13.59
CA THR A 226 9.76 3.21 14.17
C THR A 226 8.88 2.26 13.35
N MET A 227 9.27 1.96 12.11
CA MET A 227 8.52 1.07 11.24
C MET A 227 9.05 -0.35 11.35
N GLN A 228 8.41 -1.12 12.19
CA GLN A 228 8.63 -2.55 12.23
C GLN A 228 7.70 -3.22 11.21
N VAL A 229 8.26 -4.14 10.41
CA VAL A 229 7.46 -5.18 9.78
C VAL A 229 6.84 -5.97 10.93
N ALA A 230 5.60 -5.65 11.26
CA ALA A 230 4.93 -6.18 12.45
C ALA A 230 4.69 -7.69 12.31
N SER A 231 4.53 -8.19 11.07
CA SER A 231 4.44 -9.62 10.77
C SER A 231 4.54 -9.89 9.27
N GLY A 232 5.13 -11.04 8.92
CA GLY A 232 4.97 -11.66 7.61
C GLY A 232 4.37 -13.05 7.86
N THR A 233 3.08 -13.25 7.53
CA THR A 233 2.37 -14.50 7.76
C THR A 233 1.65 -14.91 6.48
N ARG A 234 1.63 -16.22 6.19
CA ARG A 234 0.95 -16.73 4.99
C ARG A 234 -0.53 -17.02 5.25
N THR A 235 -1.33 -16.80 4.22
CA THR A 235 -2.74 -17.19 4.22
C THR A 235 -2.88 -18.73 4.24
N ASP A 236 -3.93 -19.20 4.90
CA ASP A 236 -4.34 -20.60 4.89
C ASP A 236 -5.03 -20.99 3.55
N ARG A 237 -5.53 -22.23 3.47
CA ARG A 237 -6.25 -22.75 2.28
C ARG A 237 -7.51 -21.94 1.91
N ASP A 238 -8.11 -21.25 2.87
CA ASP A 238 -9.31 -20.43 2.69
C ASP A 238 -8.96 -18.96 2.43
N GLY A 239 -7.66 -18.67 2.18
CA GLY A 239 -7.12 -17.35 1.94
C GLY A 239 -7.09 -16.46 3.20
N VAL A 240 -7.24 -17.04 4.40
CA VAL A 240 -7.37 -16.29 5.65
C VAL A 240 -6.03 -16.21 6.39
N VAL A 241 -5.78 -15.06 7.00
CA VAL A 241 -4.63 -14.81 7.86
C VAL A 241 -5.05 -13.95 9.05
N GLU A 242 -4.40 -14.15 10.18
CA GLU A 242 -4.51 -13.32 11.39
C GLU A 242 -3.34 -12.36 11.46
N VAL A 243 -3.64 -11.06 11.53
CA VAL A 243 -2.65 -9.99 11.61
C VAL A 243 -2.73 -9.36 12.99
N PRO A 244 -1.67 -9.47 13.82
CA PRO A 244 -1.59 -8.74 15.08
C PRO A 244 -1.55 -7.23 14.82
N VAL A 245 -2.50 -6.49 15.40
CA VAL A 245 -2.64 -5.03 15.25
C VAL A 245 -2.86 -4.38 16.62
N ALA A 246 -2.07 -4.81 17.61
CA ALA A 246 -2.29 -4.44 19.02
C ALA A 246 -2.03 -2.95 19.31
N ASP A 247 -1.07 -2.35 18.61
CA ASP A 247 -0.63 -0.98 18.87
C ASP A 247 -1.59 0.06 18.29
N ALA A 248 -1.75 1.16 19.03
CA ALA A 248 -2.50 2.32 18.54
C ALA A 248 -1.70 3.04 17.45
N GLY A 249 -2.36 3.37 16.34
CA GLY A 249 -1.69 4.03 15.22
C GLY A 249 -2.32 3.69 13.89
N GLU A 250 -1.59 4.00 12.83
CA GLU A 250 -1.93 3.59 11.47
C GLU A 250 -1.34 2.22 11.16
N TRP A 251 -2.11 1.42 10.45
CA TRP A 251 -1.71 0.10 9.97
C TRP A 251 -1.85 0.03 8.46
N LEU A 252 -0.86 -0.59 7.83
CA LEU A 252 -0.86 -0.97 6.42
C LEU A 252 -0.70 -2.49 6.34
N ILE A 253 -1.64 -3.16 5.68
CA ILE A 253 -1.53 -4.57 5.32
C ILE A 253 -1.33 -4.63 3.82
N GLY A 254 -0.36 -5.41 3.37
CA GLY A 254 -0.01 -5.57 1.96
C GLY A 254 0.16 -7.03 1.56
N VAL A 255 -0.15 -7.34 0.30
CA VAL A 255 0.07 -8.64 -0.33
C VAL A 255 0.32 -8.46 -1.82
N VAL A 256 1.19 -9.28 -2.37
CA VAL A 256 1.46 -9.36 -3.81
C VAL A 256 1.14 -10.76 -4.31
N HIS A 257 0.60 -10.84 -5.50
CA HIS A 257 0.46 -12.10 -6.24
C HIS A 257 0.96 -11.92 -7.66
N MET A 258 1.75 -12.87 -8.14
CA MET A 258 2.35 -12.84 -9.47
C MET A 258 2.07 -14.14 -10.21
N VAL A 259 1.70 -13.99 -11.46
CA VAL A 259 1.46 -15.10 -12.41
C VAL A 259 2.21 -14.86 -13.71
N PRO A 260 2.50 -15.91 -14.51
CA PRO A 260 2.95 -15.72 -15.89
C PRO A 260 1.95 -14.88 -16.67
N SER A 261 2.46 -13.94 -17.45
CA SER A 261 1.61 -13.07 -18.28
C SER A 261 1.09 -13.80 -19.50
N SER A 262 -0.14 -13.48 -19.87
CA SER A 262 -0.69 -13.81 -21.20
C SER A 262 -0.46 -12.69 -22.21
N ASP A 263 0.04 -11.54 -21.78
CA ASP A 263 0.33 -10.40 -22.64
C ASP A 263 1.72 -10.56 -23.27
N PRO A 264 1.87 -10.41 -24.60
CA PRO A 264 3.14 -10.64 -25.28
C PRO A 264 4.24 -9.63 -24.93
N VAL A 265 3.90 -8.50 -24.30
CA VAL A 265 4.88 -7.46 -23.91
C VAL A 265 5.45 -7.63 -22.51
N ALA A 266 4.97 -8.61 -21.76
CA ALA A 266 5.44 -8.88 -20.40
C ALA A 266 5.49 -10.39 -20.15
N GLU A 267 6.47 -10.84 -19.38
CA GLU A 267 6.61 -12.24 -18.96
C GLU A 267 5.76 -12.54 -17.72
N TRP A 268 5.54 -11.50 -16.91
CA TRP A 268 4.89 -11.60 -15.61
C TRP A 268 3.79 -10.56 -15.42
N GLU A 269 2.75 -10.97 -14.72
CA GLU A 269 1.71 -10.07 -14.22
C GLU A 269 1.69 -10.10 -12.71
N SER A 270 1.88 -8.95 -12.05
CA SER A 270 1.68 -8.84 -10.63
C SER A 270 0.47 -7.99 -10.27
N SER A 271 -0.20 -8.40 -9.23
CA SER A 271 -1.31 -7.68 -8.61
C SER A 271 -0.95 -7.40 -7.16
N TRP A 272 -1.02 -6.12 -6.77
CA TRP A 272 -0.63 -5.63 -5.46
C TRP A 272 -1.87 -5.15 -4.72
N ALA A 273 -2.18 -5.73 -3.56
CA ALA A 273 -3.25 -5.24 -2.71
C ALA A 273 -2.72 -4.61 -1.43
N SER A 274 -3.40 -3.55 -1.00
CA SER A 274 -3.16 -2.94 0.30
C SER A 274 -4.45 -2.57 1.01
N LEU A 275 -4.39 -2.52 2.35
CA LEU A 275 -5.45 -2.04 3.22
C LEU A 275 -4.84 -1.18 4.32
N THR A 276 -5.26 0.09 4.40
CA THR A 276 -4.90 0.96 5.52
C THR A 276 -6.09 1.23 6.43
N PHE A 277 -5.81 1.39 7.71
CA PHE A 277 -6.77 1.77 8.75
C PHE A 277 -6.04 2.30 9.97
N ALA A 278 -6.75 2.89 10.91
CA ALA A 278 -6.19 3.24 12.20
C ALA A 278 -6.82 2.46 13.34
N ARG A 279 -6.01 2.14 14.35
CA ARG A 279 -6.43 1.67 15.65
C ARG A 279 -6.35 2.82 16.65
N PRO A 280 -7.45 3.22 17.30
CA PRO A 280 -7.40 4.27 18.32
C PRO A 280 -6.62 3.77 19.55
N ALA A 281 -6.00 4.70 20.28
CA ALA A 281 -5.47 4.40 21.59
C ALA A 281 -6.62 3.91 22.49
N SER A 282 -6.37 2.84 23.25
CA SER A 282 -7.31 2.43 24.29
C SER A 282 -7.53 3.61 25.23
N ALA A 283 -8.77 3.96 25.51
CA ALA A 283 -9.08 4.90 26.56
C ALA A 283 -8.56 4.28 27.88
N ARG A 284 -7.31 4.60 28.26
CA ARG A 284 -6.83 4.27 29.61
C ARG A 284 -7.82 4.92 30.55
N GLY A 285 -8.43 4.10 31.40
CA GLY A 285 -9.38 4.56 32.39
C GLY A 285 -8.83 5.80 33.09
N ARG A 286 -9.54 6.90 32.97
CA ARG A 286 -9.36 8.02 33.88
C ARG A 286 -9.77 7.47 35.22
N THR A 287 -8.81 6.97 35.99
CA THR A 287 -8.97 6.85 37.44
C THR A 287 -9.25 8.24 37.95
N ARG A 288 -10.48 8.43 38.43
CA ARG A 288 -10.88 9.60 39.20
C ARG A 288 -10.16 9.60 40.52
#